data_0ab6ae9b123f54c8f01e1095c1ec2e41
#
_entry.id   0ab6ae9b123f54c8f01e1095c1ec2e41
#
_cell.length_a   1.000
_cell.length_b   1.000
_cell.length_c   1.000
_cell.angle_alpha   90.00
_cell.angle_beta   90.00
_cell.angle_gamma   90.00
#
_symmetry.space_group_name_H-M   'P 1'
#
loop_
_entity.id
_entity.type
_entity.pdbx_description
1 polymer ?
#
loop_
_entity_poly.entity_id
_entity_poly.type
_entity_poly.pdbx_seq_one_letter_code
_entity_poly.pdbx_strand_id
1 'polypeptide(L)'
;MALPIPVEAFFYAYEGRVILMGIISGLFRSRDKPTNSLNGSGYRFFLGQSTAGKPVNERSAMQMTAVYACVRILSEAIAGLPVHLYQYREDGSKEKALQHPLYRILHDEPNPEMTSFVFRETAMSHLLLWGNSYSQIIRNGKGEVVALYPLMPNRMTVDRDDMGHLYYQYQVQDSDAPTMKDGTVILKPSDVLHIPGLGFDGLVGYSPIAMAKNAIGMAIACEEYGAKFFANGATPGGILEHPGTVKDPARVRDSWNAAFGGSGNANKVAVLEEGMKYTPISISPEQAQFLETRKFQIDEIARIFRVPPHMVGDLEKSSFSNIEQQSLEFVKYTLEPWIVRWEQAINRALLSEKEKESYFVKFNVDGLLRGDYESRMNGYATARQNGWMSANDIRELENLDRIPAELGGDLYLINGNMTKLQDAGIFAGKEETENEEVLELDESGSNGDGTGAADSHAERHNRRGKLV
;
A
#
# COMPACT_ATOMS: atom_id res chain seq x y z
N MET A 1 5.13 56.79 28.94
CA MET A 1 4.42 57.93 28.34
C MET A 1 4.64 57.84 26.82
N ALA A 2 3.77 57.14 26.12
CA ALA A 2 3.82 57.00 24.64
C ALA A 2 2.48 57.48 24.12
N LEU A 3 2.54 58.50 23.28
CA LEU A 3 1.35 59.15 22.63
C LEU A 3 0.79 58.25 21.52
N PRO A 4 -0.51 58.27 21.28
CA PRO A 4 -1.12 57.51 20.19
C PRO A 4 -0.94 58.25 18.85
N ILE A 5 -0.62 57.51 17.80
CA ILE A 5 -0.54 57.93 16.41
C ILE A 5 -1.97 58.07 15.87
N PRO A 6 -2.38 59.17 15.25
CA PRO A 6 -3.70 59.26 14.63
C PRO A 6 -3.73 58.50 13.30
N VAL A 7 -4.75 57.67 13.13
CA VAL A 7 -5.07 57.01 11.86
C VAL A 7 -5.81 58.01 10.97
N GLU A 8 -5.11 58.59 10.00
CA GLU A 8 -5.74 59.35 8.92
C GLU A 8 -6.35 58.37 7.89
N ALA A 9 -7.65 58.46 7.68
CA ALA A 9 -8.36 57.76 6.64
C ALA A 9 -8.17 58.52 5.31
N PHE A 10 -7.52 57.89 4.34
CA PHE A 10 -7.46 58.38 2.97
C PHE A 10 -8.77 58.10 2.23
N PHE A 11 -9.48 59.18 1.85
CA PHE A 11 -10.63 59.12 0.95
C PHE A 11 -10.18 59.37 -0.49
N TYR A 12 -10.43 58.43 -1.38
CA TYR A 12 -10.35 58.64 -2.82
C TYR A 12 -11.77 58.63 -3.38
N ALA A 13 -12.19 59.77 -3.95
CA ALA A 13 -13.46 59.89 -4.68
C ALA A 13 -13.18 59.82 -6.19
N TYR A 14 -13.76 58.83 -6.85
CA TYR A 14 -13.84 58.75 -8.28
C TYR A 14 -15.29 58.36 -8.66
N GLU A 15 -15.92 59.19 -9.48
CA GLU A 15 -17.28 59.05 -10.06
C GLU A 15 -18.43 58.78 -9.05
N GLY A 16 -18.61 59.67 -8.07
CA GLY A 16 -19.89 59.79 -7.34
C GLY A 16 -20.30 58.58 -6.46
N ARG A 17 -19.43 57.60 -6.24
CA ARG A 17 -19.65 56.51 -5.27
C ARG A 17 -18.56 56.51 -4.22
N VAL A 18 -18.92 56.78 -2.99
CA VAL A 18 -18.05 56.63 -1.82
C VAL A 18 -17.94 55.13 -1.52
N ILE A 19 -16.79 54.54 -1.87
CA ILE A 19 -16.47 53.17 -1.45
C ILE A 19 -15.78 53.28 -0.09
N LEU A 20 -16.51 53.02 0.97
CA LEU A 20 -15.95 52.83 2.30
C LEU A 20 -15.24 51.46 2.32
N MET A 21 -13.97 51.43 1.97
CA MET A 21 -13.15 50.20 2.16
C MET A 21 -12.84 50.08 3.67
N GLY A 22 -13.77 49.48 4.38
CA GLY A 22 -13.63 49.26 5.81
C GLY A 22 -12.66 48.09 6.07
N ILE A 23 -11.56 48.41 6.77
CA ILE A 23 -10.69 47.43 7.47
C ILE A 23 -11.52 46.52 8.42
N ILE A 24 -12.76 46.87 8.68
CA ILE A 24 -13.71 46.19 9.59
C ILE A 24 -14.45 45.02 8.90
N SER A 25 -14.55 44.97 7.57
CA SER A 25 -15.26 43.87 6.88
C SER A 25 -14.52 42.52 6.96
N GLY A 26 -13.22 42.53 7.28
CA GLY A 26 -12.42 41.29 7.50
C GLY A 26 -12.61 40.70 8.89
N LEU A 27 -13.08 41.45 9.88
CA LEU A 27 -13.26 41.01 11.26
C LEU A 27 -14.56 40.23 11.50
N PHE A 28 -15.53 40.31 10.58
CA PHE A 28 -16.82 39.62 10.67
C PHE A 28 -17.07 38.61 9.57
N ARG A 29 -16.02 38.21 8.81
CA ARG A 29 -16.13 37.03 7.96
C ARG A 29 -16.14 35.81 8.88
N SER A 30 -17.30 35.18 9.01
CA SER A 30 -17.46 33.88 9.59
C SER A 30 -16.40 32.96 8.94
N ARG A 31 -15.50 32.39 9.77
CA ARG A 31 -14.50 31.40 9.34
C ARG A 31 -15.11 30.01 9.09
N ASP A 32 -16.42 29.92 9.07
CA ASP A 32 -17.16 28.68 9.01
C ASP A 32 -17.24 28.06 7.61
N LYS A 33 -16.73 28.75 6.58
CA LYS A 33 -16.73 28.25 5.21
C LYS A 33 -15.31 28.22 4.64
N PRO A 34 -14.85 27.07 4.18
CA PRO A 34 -13.57 26.98 3.48
C PRO A 34 -13.63 27.76 2.16
N THR A 35 -12.63 28.60 1.92
CA THR A 35 -12.52 29.45 0.70
C THR A 35 -11.46 28.99 -0.26
N ASN A 36 -10.86 27.79 -0.06
CA ASN A 36 -9.80 27.29 -0.91
C ASN A 36 -10.35 26.90 -2.28
N SER A 37 -9.89 27.59 -3.32
CA SER A 37 -10.10 27.16 -4.71
C SER A 37 -9.18 25.97 -5.02
N LEU A 38 -9.75 24.87 -5.47
CA LEU A 38 -9.02 23.64 -5.80
C LEU A 38 -8.36 23.70 -7.18
N ASN A 39 -8.72 24.72 -8.00
CA ASN A 39 -8.16 24.95 -9.34
C ASN A 39 -6.88 25.81 -9.35
N GLY A 40 -6.14 25.88 -8.24
CA GLY A 40 -4.95 26.69 -8.10
C GLY A 40 -3.81 26.30 -9.07
N SER A 41 -3.02 27.32 -9.46
CA SER A 41 -1.85 27.21 -10.33
C SER A 41 -0.79 26.20 -9.86
N GLY A 42 -0.83 25.76 -8.61
CA GLY A 42 0.06 24.77 -8.04
C GLY A 42 -0.05 23.38 -8.70
N TYR A 43 -1.22 22.99 -9.20
CA TYR A 43 -1.40 21.71 -9.89
C TYR A 43 -0.76 21.70 -11.29
N ARG A 44 -0.72 22.85 -11.95
CA ARG A 44 -0.07 23.00 -13.29
C ARG A 44 1.44 22.78 -13.24
N PHE A 45 2.07 22.97 -12.10
CA PHE A 45 3.53 22.74 -11.94
C PHE A 45 3.93 21.30 -12.19
N PHE A 46 3.05 20.34 -11.93
CA PHE A 46 3.33 18.91 -12.13
C PHE A 46 3.03 18.42 -13.55
N LEU A 47 2.36 19.23 -14.38
CA LEU A 47 2.09 18.91 -15.78
C LEU A 47 3.28 19.30 -16.66
N GLY A 48 3.58 18.50 -17.68
CA GLY A 48 4.61 18.79 -18.67
C GLY A 48 5.60 17.64 -18.88
N GLN A 49 6.60 17.91 -19.71
CA GLN A 49 7.65 16.94 -19.99
C GLN A 49 8.58 16.75 -18.79
N SER A 50 9.14 15.53 -18.68
CA SER A 50 10.22 15.25 -17.73
C SER A 50 11.51 15.99 -18.14
N THR A 51 12.45 16.14 -17.21
CA THR A 51 13.80 16.70 -17.48
C THR A 51 14.56 15.88 -18.54
N ALA A 52 14.22 14.60 -18.72
CA ALA A 52 14.76 13.75 -19.78
C ALA A 52 14.07 13.96 -21.16
N GLY A 53 13.20 14.96 -21.29
CA GLY A 53 12.49 15.27 -22.54
C GLY A 53 11.40 14.25 -22.92
N LYS A 54 11.02 13.35 -22.01
CA LYS A 54 9.98 12.33 -22.26
C LYS A 54 8.64 12.77 -21.69
N PRO A 55 7.54 12.61 -22.44
CA PRO A 55 6.21 12.81 -21.93
C PRO A 55 5.88 11.68 -20.94
N VAL A 56 5.50 12.04 -19.71
CA VAL A 56 5.09 11.09 -18.67
C VAL A 56 3.65 11.36 -18.31
N ASN A 57 2.83 10.36 -18.50
CA ASN A 57 1.43 10.29 -18.06
C ASN A 57 1.15 8.87 -17.53
N GLU A 58 -0.02 8.64 -17.01
CA GLU A 58 -0.40 7.37 -16.38
C GLU A 58 -0.27 6.20 -17.36
N ARG A 59 -0.64 6.41 -18.64
CA ARG A 59 -0.54 5.37 -19.68
C ARG A 59 0.92 5.04 -20.04
N SER A 60 1.77 6.05 -20.26
CA SER A 60 3.19 5.82 -20.55
C SER A 60 3.93 5.26 -19.32
N ALA A 61 3.56 5.69 -18.12
CA ALA A 61 4.12 5.16 -16.89
C ALA A 61 3.79 3.67 -16.69
N MET A 62 2.56 3.25 -17.00
CA MET A 62 2.15 1.84 -16.90
C MET A 62 2.82 0.91 -17.92
N GLN A 63 3.46 1.45 -18.96
CA GLN A 63 4.30 0.68 -19.88
C GLN A 63 5.66 0.33 -19.27
N MET A 64 6.09 1.05 -18.23
CA MET A 64 7.31 0.74 -17.48
C MET A 64 7.06 -0.44 -16.54
N THR A 65 7.87 -1.50 -16.68
CA THR A 65 7.70 -2.75 -15.90
C THR A 65 7.73 -2.52 -14.40
N ALA A 66 8.60 -1.65 -13.91
CA ALA A 66 8.70 -1.34 -12.48
C ALA A 66 7.45 -0.62 -11.95
N VAL A 67 6.90 0.34 -12.69
CA VAL A 67 5.66 1.04 -12.34
C VAL A 67 4.48 0.05 -12.32
N TYR A 68 4.35 -0.74 -13.41
CA TYR A 68 3.31 -1.76 -13.52
C TYR A 68 3.36 -2.75 -12.34
N ALA A 69 4.57 -3.24 -12.02
CA ALA A 69 4.76 -4.18 -10.91
C ALA A 69 4.34 -3.55 -9.56
N CYS A 70 4.76 -2.32 -9.27
CA CYS A 70 4.39 -1.63 -8.02
C CYS A 70 2.88 -1.38 -7.94
N VAL A 71 2.26 -0.89 -9.01
CA VAL A 71 0.81 -0.64 -9.05
C VAL A 71 0.05 -1.95 -8.86
N ARG A 72 0.45 -3.01 -9.56
CA ARG A 72 -0.15 -4.33 -9.45
C ARG A 72 -0.05 -4.90 -8.04
N ILE A 73 1.15 -4.93 -7.45
CA ILE A 73 1.40 -5.46 -6.11
C ILE A 73 0.50 -4.77 -5.07
N LEU A 74 0.44 -3.45 -5.09
CA LEU A 74 -0.36 -2.69 -4.12
C LEU A 74 -1.86 -2.85 -4.35
N SER A 75 -2.30 -2.86 -5.61
CA SER A 75 -3.71 -3.02 -5.94
C SER A 75 -4.23 -4.41 -5.57
N GLU A 76 -3.49 -5.47 -5.92
CA GLU A 76 -3.82 -6.85 -5.57
C GLU A 76 -3.77 -7.07 -4.04
N ALA A 77 -2.78 -6.47 -3.35
CA ALA A 77 -2.65 -6.60 -1.89
C ALA A 77 -3.87 -6.01 -1.16
N ILE A 78 -4.32 -4.81 -1.53
CA ILE A 78 -5.53 -4.19 -0.93
C ILE A 78 -6.80 -4.92 -1.37
N ALA A 79 -6.90 -5.31 -2.65
CA ALA A 79 -8.06 -6.02 -3.17
C ALA A 79 -8.27 -7.39 -2.52
N GLY A 80 -7.19 -8.08 -2.20
CA GLY A 80 -7.21 -9.41 -1.57
C GLY A 80 -7.60 -9.40 -0.09
N LEU A 81 -7.62 -8.24 0.58
CA LEU A 81 -8.00 -8.15 1.99
C LEU A 81 -9.53 -8.27 2.14
N PRO A 82 -10.03 -9.17 3.00
CA PRO A 82 -11.45 -9.21 3.32
C PRO A 82 -11.88 -7.92 4.02
N VAL A 83 -13.00 -7.34 3.56
CA VAL A 83 -13.64 -6.17 4.17
C VAL A 83 -14.88 -6.61 4.86
N HIS A 84 -15.02 -6.27 6.14
CA HIS A 84 -16.18 -6.61 6.94
C HIS A 84 -16.81 -5.34 7.52
N LEU A 85 -18.14 -5.33 7.55
CA LEU A 85 -18.92 -4.41 8.36
C LEU A 85 -19.16 -5.06 9.72
N TYR A 86 -18.80 -4.35 10.78
CA TYR A 86 -19.00 -4.77 12.17
C TYR A 86 -20.06 -3.92 12.83
N GLN A 87 -20.74 -4.52 13.81
CA GLN A 87 -21.67 -3.87 14.71
C GLN A 87 -21.14 -3.96 16.15
N TYR A 88 -21.22 -2.85 16.89
CA TYR A 88 -21.00 -2.86 18.34
C TYR A 88 -22.22 -3.43 19.05
N ARG A 89 -22.00 -4.33 20.00
CA ARG A 89 -23.02 -4.83 20.93
C ARG A 89 -23.07 -3.96 22.17
N GLU A 90 -24.16 -4.10 22.95
CA GLU A 90 -24.35 -3.37 24.22
C GLU A 90 -23.27 -3.70 25.26
N ASP A 91 -22.69 -4.87 25.21
CA ASP A 91 -21.59 -5.32 26.09
C ASP A 91 -20.21 -4.79 25.67
N GLY A 92 -20.13 -3.98 24.61
CA GLY A 92 -18.88 -3.43 24.04
C GLY A 92 -18.13 -4.41 23.13
N SER A 93 -18.61 -5.63 22.95
CA SER A 93 -18.09 -6.56 21.96
C SER A 93 -18.49 -6.15 20.55
N LYS A 94 -17.88 -6.76 19.52
CA LYS A 94 -18.18 -6.51 18.10
C LYS A 94 -18.53 -7.81 17.40
N GLU A 95 -19.45 -7.74 16.46
CA GLU A 95 -19.79 -8.86 15.60
C GLU A 95 -19.90 -8.41 14.13
N LYS A 96 -19.77 -9.37 13.20
CA LYS A 96 -19.96 -9.09 11.77
C LYS A 96 -21.44 -8.85 11.47
N ALA A 97 -21.76 -7.70 10.90
CA ALA A 97 -23.12 -7.29 10.58
C ALA A 97 -23.59 -7.91 9.24
N LEU A 98 -23.69 -9.24 9.18
CA LEU A 98 -23.98 -10.00 7.93
C LEU A 98 -25.33 -9.65 7.32
N GLN A 99 -26.30 -9.20 8.13
CA GLN A 99 -27.66 -8.87 7.69
C GLN A 99 -27.79 -7.43 7.17
N HIS A 100 -26.76 -6.61 7.34
CA HIS A 100 -26.78 -5.24 6.89
C HIS A 100 -26.61 -5.16 5.36
N PRO A 101 -27.43 -4.41 4.60
CA PRO A 101 -27.33 -4.35 3.14
C PRO A 101 -25.95 -3.98 2.62
N LEU A 102 -25.23 -3.08 3.31
CA LEU A 102 -23.87 -2.66 2.96
C LEU A 102 -22.83 -3.77 3.07
N TYR A 103 -23.09 -4.82 3.89
CA TYR A 103 -22.14 -5.92 4.04
C TYR A 103 -21.86 -6.60 2.70
N ARG A 104 -22.92 -7.00 1.98
CA ARG A 104 -22.80 -7.67 0.67
C ARG A 104 -22.09 -6.78 -0.36
N ILE A 105 -22.40 -5.49 -0.37
CA ILE A 105 -21.81 -4.53 -1.33
C ILE A 105 -20.30 -4.38 -1.11
N LEU A 106 -19.84 -4.38 0.13
CA LEU A 106 -18.42 -4.24 0.44
C LEU A 106 -17.66 -5.57 0.33
N HIS A 107 -18.29 -6.66 0.75
CA HIS A 107 -17.63 -7.96 0.86
C HIS A 107 -17.69 -8.77 -0.43
N ASP A 108 -18.87 -8.82 -1.10
CA ASP A 108 -19.10 -9.72 -2.23
C ASP A 108 -19.14 -8.98 -3.58
N GLU A 109 -20.17 -8.16 -3.79
CA GLU A 109 -20.48 -7.55 -5.09
C GLU A 109 -20.90 -6.09 -4.92
N PRO A 110 -20.06 -5.12 -5.25
CA PRO A 110 -20.39 -3.69 -5.19
C PRO A 110 -21.42 -3.27 -6.24
N ASN A 111 -21.52 -4.00 -7.35
CA ASN A 111 -22.48 -3.82 -8.43
C ASN A 111 -22.57 -5.11 -9.27
N PRO A 112 -23.55 -5.22 -10.18
CA PRO A 112 -23.74 -6.44 -11.00
C PRO A 112 -22.61 -6.74 -12.01
N GLU A 113 -21.70 -5.81 -12.24
CA GLU A 113 -20.67 -5.90 -13.30
C GLU A 113 -19.32 -6.39 -12.76
N MET A 114 -19.08 -6.28 -11.45
CA MET A 114 -17.78 -6.62 -10.88
C MET A 114 -17.87 -7.15 -9.44
N THR A 115 -16.90 -8.01 -9.11
CA THR A 115 -16.70 -8.48 -7.73
C THR A 115 -16.07 -7.39 -6.86
N SER A 116 -16.15 -7.55 -5.55
CA SER A 116 -15.52 -6.62 -4.61
C SER A 116 -14.00 -6.60 -4.75
N PHE A 117 -13.37 -7.69 -5.18
CA PHE A 117 -11.94 -7.73 -5.49
C PHE A 117 -11.61 -6.78 -6.65
N VAL A 118 -12.28 -6.95 -7.80
CA VAL A 118 -12.04 -6.13 -9.00
C VAL A 118 -12.33 -4.64 -8.72
N PHE A 119 -13.38 -4.35 -7.96
CA PHE A 119 -13.69 -2.98 -7.54
C PHE A 119 -12.55 -2.34 -6.74
N ARG A 120 -12.06 -3.05 -5.71
CA ARG A 120 -10.96 -2.53 -4.87
C ARG A 120 -9.65 -2.42 -5.63
N GLU A 121 -9.35 -3.41 -6.49
CA GLU A 121 -8.17 -3.37 -7.37
C GLU A 121 -8.20 -2.14 -8.30
N THR A 122 -9.35 -1.91 -8.96
CA THR A 122 -9.55 -0.73 -9.83
C THR A 122 -9.42 0.56 -9.04
N ALA A 123 -10.11 0.67 -7.91
CA ALA A 123 -10.07 1.88 -7.09
C ALA A 123 -8.67 2.15 -6.52
N MET A 124 -7.93 1.11 -6.15
CA MET A 124 -6.54 1.26 -5.70
C MET A 124 -5.60 1.65 -6.84
N SER A 125 -5.79 1.08 -8.04
CA SER A 125 -5.03 1.51 -9.22
C SER A 125 -5.27 2.98 -9.56
N HIS A 126 -6.50 3.47 -9.41
CA HIS A 126 -6.83 4.88 -9.56
C HIS A 126 -6.06 5.75 -8.55
N LEU A 127 -5.99 5.34 -7.28
CA LEU A 127 -5.21 6.03 -6.25
C LEU A 127 -3.73 6.11 -6.60
N LEU A 128 -3.15 5.02 -7.09
CA LEU A 128 -1.72 4.94 -7.41
C LEU A 128 -1.34 5.69 -8.69
N LEU A 129 -2.27 5.83 -9.63
CA LEU A 129 -2.02 6.52 -10.90
C LEU A 129 -2.39 8.00 -10.83
N TRP A 130 -3.57 8.33 -10.33
CA TRP A 130 -4.11 9.70 -10.30
C TRP A 130 -4.14 10.35 -8.92
N GLY A 131 -3.78 9.59 -7.87
CA GLY A 131 -3.80 10.09 -6.50
C GLY A 131 -5.17 10.18 -5.86
N ASN A 132 -6.23 9.83 -6.58
CA ASN A 132 -7.60 9.85 -6.09
C ASN A 132 -8.38 8.67 -6.66
N SER A 133 -9.30 8.14 -5.88
CA SER A 133 -10.31 7.19 -6.35
C SER A 133 -11.69 7.75 -6.07
N TYR A 134 -12.55 7.68 -7.08
CA TYR A 134 -13.94 8.12 -7.01
C TYR A 134 -14.85 6.97 -7.39
N SER A 135 -15.94 6.80 -6.65
CA SER A 135 -17.00 5.87 -7.03
C SER A 135 -18.36 6.53 -6.81
N GLN A 136 -19.25 6.38 -7.76
CA GLN A 136 -20.63 6.81 -7.60
C GLN A 136 -21.35 5.90 -6.61
N ILE A 137 -22.05 6.51 -5.66
CA ILE A 137 -22.90 5.80 -4.69
C ILE A 137 -24.33 5.82 -5.21
N ILE A 138 -24.88 4.66 -5.47
CA ILE A 138 -26.29 4.52 -5.83
C ILE A 138 -27.08 4.16 -4.57
N ARG A 139 -28.15 4.92 -4.30
CA ARG A 139 -29.01 4.69 -3.15
C ARG A 139 -30.45 4.40 -3.60
N ASN A 140 -31.14 3.57 -2.84
CA ASN A 140 -32.57 3.33 -3.05
C ASN A 140 -33.43 4.45 -2.46
N GLY A 141 -34.76 4.36 -2.62
CA GLY A 141 -35.71 5.33 -2.08
C GLY A 141 -35.73 5.47 -0.56
N LYS A 142 -35.07 4.53 0.17
CA LYS A 142 -34.92 4.59 1.63
C LYS A 142 -33.56 5.21 2.06
N GLY A 143 -32.70 5.56 1.08
CA GLY A 143 -31.38 6.09 1.34
C GLY A 143 -30.28 5.03 1.57
N GLU A 144 -30.62 3.74 1.50
CA GLU A 144 -29.65 2.64 1.64
C GLU A 144 -28.79 2.54 0.38
N VAL A 145 -27.51 2.26 0.55
CA VAL A 145 -26.57 2.03 -0.56
C VAL A 145 -26.90 0.71 -1.23
N VAL A 146 -27.08 0.72 -2.54
CA VAL A 146 -27.42 -0.47 -3.35
C VAL A 146 -26.35 -0.84 -4.37
N ALA A 147 -25.49 0.12 -4.77
CA ALA A 147 -24.38 -0.17 -5.66
C ALA A 147 -23.28 0.92 -5.56
N LEU A 148 -22.06 0.55 -5.98
CA LEU A 148 -20.90 1.42 -6.14
C LEU A 148 -20.33 1.22 -7.54
N TYR A 149 -20.17 2.30 -8.31
CA TYR A 149 -19.58 2.28 -9.65
C TYR A 149 -18.30 3.14 -9.67
N PRO A 150 -17.14 2.59 -10.05
CA PRO A 150 -15.91 3.38 -10.18
C PRO A 150 -16.06 4.46 -11.24
N LEU A 151 -15.54 5.66 -10.97
CA LEU A 151 -15.49 6.78 -11.88
C LEU A 151 -14.03 7.09 -12.25
N MET A 152 -13.78 7.41 -13.51
CA MET A 152 -12.43 7.70 -14.00
C MET A 152 -11.90 9.01 -13.40
N PRO A 153 -10.78 8.98 -12.64
CA PRO A 153 -10.29 10.18 -11.95
C PRO A 153 -9.86 11.32 -12.87
N ASN A 154 -9.37 11.02 -14.06
CA ASN A 154 -8.95 12.02 -15.05
C ASN A 154 -10.13 12.83 -15.64
N ARG A 155 -11.36 12.43 -15.35
CA ARG A 155 -12.60 13.09 -15.77
C ARG A 155 -13.34 13.74 -14.61
N MET A 156 -12.78 13.67 -13.41
CA MET A 156 -13.36 14.22 -12.20
C MET A 156 -12.68 15.53 -11.85
N THR A 157 -13.48 16.57 -11.62
CA THR A 157 -13.03 17.83 -11.04
C THR A 157 -13.73 18.02 -9.70
N VAL A 158 -12.95 18.34 -8.67
CA VAL A 158 -13.46 18.63 -7.33
C VAL A 158 -13.35 20.13 -7.13
N ASP A 159 -14.44 20.80 -6.78
CA ASP A 159 -14.45 22.25 -6.60
C ASP A 159 -15.51 22.66 -5.56
N ARG A 160 -15.59 23.95 -5.28
CA ARG A 160 -16.55 24.56 -4.35
C ARG A 160 -17.41 25.58 -5.08
N ASP A 161 -18.69 25.59 -4.73
CA ASP A 161 -19.62 26.62 -5.18
C ASP A 161 -19.34 27.98 -4.51
N ASP A 162 -20.04 29.03 -4.95
CA ASP A 162 -19.91 30.38 -4.41
C ASP A 162 -20.26 30.48 -2.90
N MET A 163 -20.96 29.47 -2.39
CA MET A 163 -21.30 29.36 -0.97
C MET A 163 -20.28 28.54 -0.17
N GLY A 164 -19.24 28.01 -0.84
CA GLY A 164 -18.17 27.18 -0.24
C GLY A 164 -18.53 25.70 -0.08
N HIS A 165 -19.66 25.24 -0.61
CA HIS A 165 -20.02 23.83 -0.58
C HIS A 165 -19.23 23.05 -1.62
N LEU A 166 -18.69 21.89 -1.21
CA LEU A 166 -17.97 20.99 -2.09
C LEU A 166 -18.91 20.34 -3.09
N TYR A 167 -18.49 20.22 -4.35
CA TYR A 167 -19.17 19.44 -5.38
C TYR A 167 -18.16 18.73 -6.27
N TYR A 168 -18.63 17.71 -6.98
CA TYR A 168 -17.86 16.92 -7.92
C TYR A 168 -18.45 17.12 -9.31
N GLN A 169 -17.61 17.48 -10.28
CA GLN A 169 -17.99 17.62 -11.67
C GLN A 169 -17.37 16.48 -12.47
N TYR A 170 -18.20 15.63 -13.03
CA TYR A 170 -17.77 14.47 -13.82
C TYR A 170 -18.12 14.64 -15.29
N GLN A 171 -17.15 14.38 -16.17
CA GLN A 171 -17.32 14.36 -17.62
C GLN A 171 -17.67 12.95 -18.07
N VAL A 172 -18.95 12.70 -18.35
CA VAL A 172 -19.46 11.40 -18.83
C VAL A 172 -19.18 11.27 -20.33
N GLN A 173 -18.70 10.13 -20.76
CA GLN A 173 -18.57 9.72 -22.16
C GLN A 173 -19.30 8.38 -22.37
N ASP A 174 -19.76 8.14 -23.60
CA ASP A 174 -20.69 7.07 -24.07
C ASP A 174 -20.60 5.67 -23.42
N SER A 175 -19.59 5.36 -22.64
CA SER A 175 -19.38 4.01 -22.09
C SER A 175 -19.07 3.94 -20.61
N ASP A 176 -19.02 5.10 -19.89
CA ASP A 176 -18.33 5.10 -18.60
C ASP A 176 -19.18 4.85 -17.37
N ALA A 177 -20.46 5.12 -17.46
CA ALA A 177 -21.34 4.97 -16.32
C ALA A 177 -22.77 4.64 -16.79
N PRO A 178 -23.25 3.42 -16.59
CA PRO A 178 -24.58 3.00 -17.04
C PRO A 178 -25.71 3.81 -16.38
N THR A 179 -25.39 4.55 -15.34
CA THR A 179 -26.34 5.34 -14.55
C THR A 179 -26.38 6.83 -14.88
N MET A 180 -25.49 7.31 -15.77
CA MET A 180 -25.36 8.72 -16.11
C MET A 180 -25.58 8.96 -17.61
N LYS A 181 -26.15 10.12 -17.95
CA LYS A 181 -26.25 10.59 -19.33
C LYS A 181 -24.97 11.32 -19.73
N ASP A 182 -24.63 11.25 -21.02
CA ASP A 182 -23.48 11.95 -21.59
C ASP A 182 -23.47 13.44 -21.28
N GLY A 183 -22.27 13.96 -21.09
CA GLY A 183 -22.03 15.38 -20.80
C GLY A 183 -21.45 15.60 -19.40
N THR A 184 -21.59 16.80 -18.91
CA THR A 184 -21.12 17.19 -17.56
C THR A 184 -22.20 16.93 -16.52
N VAL A 185 -21.89 16.10 -15.53
CA VAL A 185 -22.76 15.79 -14.40
C VAL A 185 -22.17 16.36 -13.12
N ILE A 186 -23.01 17.04 -12.33
CA ILE A 186 -22.64 17.54 -11.00
C ILE A 186 -23.14 16.53 -9.94
N LEU A 187 -22.22 16.02 -9.15
CA LEU A 187 -22.49 15.08 -8.06
C LEU A 187 -22.28 15.78 -6.71
N LYS A 188 -23.13 15.44 -5.75
CA LYS A 188 -22.98 15.89 -4.37
C LYS A 188 -21.96 15.03 -3.62
N PRO A 189 -21.38 15.53 -2.53
CA PRO A 189 -20.50 14.73 -1.68
C PRO A 189 -21.15 13.45 -1.12
N SER A 190 -22.48 13.45 -0.95
CA SER A 190 -23.24 12.26 -0.52
C SER A 190 -23.30 11.16 -1.57
N ASP A 191 -23.06 11.49 -2.84
CA ASP A 191 -23.24 10.60 -3.98
C ASP A 191 -21.91 10.08 -4.53
N VAL A 192 -20.79 10.45 -3.86
CA VAL A 192 -19.44 10.06 -4.27
C VAL A 192 -18.67 9.46 -3.08
N LEU A 193 -18.23 8.24 -3.21
CA LEU A 193 -17.17 7.70 -2.37
C LEU A 193 -15.83 8.19 -2.93
N HIS A 194 -15.26 9.18 -2.27
CA HIS A 194 -13.96 9.74 -2.60
C HIS A 194 -12.90 9.29 -1.60
N ILE A 195 -11.86 8.62 -2.09
CA ILE A 195 -10.68 8.24 -1.33
C ILE A 195 -9.50 9.05 -1.87
N PRO A 196 -9.03 10.08 -1.16
CA PRO A 196 -7.88 10.88 -1.56
C PRO A 196 -6.56 10.23 -1.12
N GLY A 197 -5.53 10.33 -1.96
CA GLY A 197 -4.15 10.06 -1.60
C GLY A 197 -3.53 11.20 -0.77
N LEU A 198 -2.20 11.32 -0.80
CA LEU A 198 -1.49 12.44 -0.20
C LEU A 198 -1.71 13.70 -1.03
N GLY A 199 -2.15 14.79 -0.39
CA GLY A 199 -2.36 16.10 -1.01
C GLY A 199 -2.05 17.23 -0.03
N PHE A 200 -1.98 18.48 -0.50
CA PHE A 200 -1.71 19.64 0.37
C PHE A 200 -2.96 20.18 1.06
N ASP A 201 -4.11 20.08 0.41
CA ASP A 201 -5.36 20.64 0.91
C ASP A 201 -6.22 19.67 1.73
N GLY A 202 -5.81 18.37 1.74
CA GLY A 202 -6.58 17.31 2.39
C GLY A 202 -7.85 16.90 1.67
N LEU A 203 -8.12 17.46 0.49
CA LEU A 203 -9.31 17.17 -0.33
C LEU A 203 -8.95 16.36 -1.56
N VAL A 204 -7.90 16.77 -2.29
CA VAL A 204 -7.46 16.11 -3.51
C VAL A 204 -6.03 15.62 -3.35
N GLY A 205 -5.82 14.34 -3.63
CA GLY A 205 -4.49 13.72 -3.63
C GLY A 205 -3.71 14.03 -4.92
N TYR A 206 -2.39 14.12 -4.80
CA TYR A 206 -1.50 14.25 -5.95
C TYR A 206 -1.33 12.92 -6.66
N SER A 207 -1.25 12.95 -8.00
CA SER A 207 -0.86 11.80 -8.78
C SER A 207 0.58 11.40 -8.42
N PRO A 208 0.82 10.16 -7.93
CA PRO A 208 2.16 9.66 -7.70
C PRO A 208 3.01 9.65 -8.98
N ILE A 209 2.38 9.42 -10.13
CA ILE A 209 3.03 9.47 -11.45
C ILE A 209 3.52 10.89 -11.78
N ALA A 210 2.69 11.90 -11.53
CA ALA A 210 3.08 13.29 -11.73
C ALA A 210 4.22 13.72 -10.80
N MET A 211 4.20 13.27 -9.56
CA MET A 211 5.27 13.52 -8.58
C MET A 211 6.58 12.84 -8.97
N ALA A 212 6.51 11.65 -9.54
CA ALA A 212 7.64 10.83 -9.96
C ALA A 212 8.07 11.06 -11.42
N LYS A 213 7.50 12.06 -12.12
CA LYS A 213 7.65 12.21 -13.57
C LYS A 213 9.11 12.23 -14.07
N ASN A 214 10.04 12.80 -13.29
CA ASN A 214 11.43 12.87 -13.67
C ASN A 214 12.13 11.50 -13.57
N ALA A 215 11.87 10.74 -12.51
CA ALA A 215 12.39 9.38 -12.33
C ALA A 215 11.84 8.45 -13.42
N ILE A 216 10.52 8.48 -13.64
CA ILE A 216 9.85 7.69 -14.68
C ILE A 216 10.33 8.11 -16.08
N GLY A 217 10.46 9.41 -16.34
CA GLY A 217 10.95 9.92 -17.62
C GLY A 217 12.40 9.52 -17.91
N MET A 218 13.25 9.48 -16.89
CA MET A 218 14.62 8.98 -17.00
C MET A 218 14.63 7.48 -17.29
N ALA A 219 13.79 6.70 -16.59
CA ALA A 219 13.66 5.26 -16.84
C ALA A 219 13.22 4.95 -18.28
N ILE A 220 12.21 5.68 -18.80
CA ILE A 220 11.76 5.58 -20.20
C ILE A 220 12.92 5.92 -21.17
N ALA A 221 13.66 6.99 -20.89
CA ALA A 221 14.78 7.39 -21.74
C ALA A 221 15.90 6.34 -21.76
N CYS A 222 16.22 5.74 -20.61
CA CYS A 222 17.18 4.63 -20.52
C CYS A 222 16.72 3.40 -21.30
N GLU A 223 15.44 3.05 -21.18
CA GLU A 223 14.88 1.89 -21.91
C GLU A 223 14.91 2.10 -23.42
N GLU A 224 14.51 3.29 -23.89
CA GLU A 224 14.60 3.63 -25.31
C GLU A 224 16.04 3.67 -25.82
N TYR A 225 16.98 4.18 -25.03
CA TYR A 225 18.39 4.15 -25.40
C TYR A 225 18.88 2.72 -25.59
N GLY A 226 18.61 1.84 -24.64
CA GLY A 226 18.97 0.43 -24.75
C GLY A 226 18.31 -0.26 -25.93
N ALA A 227 17.00 -0.03 -26.14
CA ALA A 227 16.28 -0.59 -27.27
C ALA A 227 16.87 -0.16 -28.63
N LYS A 228 17.19 1.13 -28.78
CA LYS A 228 17.83 1.66 -30.01
C LYS A 228 19.24 1.09 -30.20
N PHE A 229 20.02 0.98 -29.12
CA PHE A 229 21.34 0.41 -29.17
C PHE A 229 21.32 -1.03 -29.68
N PHE A 230 20.48 -1.87 -29.13
CA PHE A 230 20.32 -3.27 -29.54
C PHE A 230 19.69 -3.37 -30.95
N ALA A 231 18.70 -2.54 -31.27
CA ALA A 231 18.09 -2.51 -32.62
C ALA A 231 19.11 -2.15 -33.71
N ASN A 232 20.11 -1.35 -33.38
CA ASN A 232 21.19 -0.99 -34.28
C ASN A 232 22.36 -1.99 -34.31
N GLY A 233 22.16 -3.21 -33.78
CA GLY A 233 23.17 -4.28 -33.78
C GLY A 233 24.24 -4.11 -32.74
N ALA A 234 23.96 -3.37 -31.65
CA ALA A 234 24.90 -3.08 -30.56
C ALA A 234 26.21 -2.39 -31.06
N THR A 235 26.16 -1.72 -32.21
CA THR A 235 27.29 -1.00 -32.76
C THR A 235 27.20 0.46 -32.31
N PRO A 236 28.22 1.00 -31.62
CA PRO A 236 28.28 2.42 -31.30
C PRO A 236 28.19 3.28 -32.53
N GLY A 237 27.52 4.44 -32.41
CA GLY A 237 27.58 5.46 -33.49
C GLY A 237 29.01 5.91 -33.72
N GLY A 238 29.41 6.13 -34.95
CA GLY A 238 30.76 6.52 -35.26
C GLY A 238 30.85 7.39 -36.49
N ILE A 239 32.06 7.88 -36.75
CA ILE A 239 32.42 8.63 -37.92
C ILE A 239 33.18 7.71 -38.88
N LEU A 240 32.76 7.65 -40.14
CA LEU A 240 33.53 7.08 -41.20
C LEU A 240 34.40 8.19 -41.79
N GLU A 241 35.71 8.09 -41.57
CA GLU A 241 36.70 9.03 -42.09
C GLU A 241 37.26 8.50 -43.42
N HIS A 242 37.36 9.39 -44.42
CA HIS A 242 37.96 9.09 -45.72
C HIS A 242 39.07 10.11 -46.01
N PRO A 243 40.26 9.68 -46.44
CA PRO A 243 41.40 10.59 -46.64
C PRO A 243 41.22 11.57 -47.81
N GLY A 244 40.26 11.35 -48.71
CA GLY A 244 39.90 12.22 -49.79
C GLY A 244 38.46 12.73 -49.72
N THR A 245 37.97 13.33 -50.80
CA THR A 245 36.61 13.84 -50.92
C THR A 245 35.63 12.75 -51.34
N VAL A 246 34.61 12.48 -50.49
CA VAL A 246 33.50 11.58 -50.82
C VAL A 246 32.48 12.34 -51.67
N LYS A 247 32.22 11.88 -52.90
CA LYS A 247 31.26 12.53 -53.82
C LYS A 247 29.81 12.44 -53.31
N ASP A 248 29.44 11.35 -52.65
CA ASP A 248 28.11 11.13 -52.13
C ASP A 248 28.17 10.53 -50.70
N PRO A 249 28.28 11.37 -49.68
CA PRO A 249 28.33 10.90 -48.28
C PRO A 249 27.04 10.17 -47.82
N ALA A 250 25.89 10.53 -48.40
CA ALA A 250 24.62 9.90 -48.05
C ALA A 250 24.60 8.44 -48.49
N ARG A 251 25.04 8.14 -49.72
CA ARG A 251 25.12 6.78 -50.25
C ARG A 251 26.08 5.90 -49.45
N VAL A 252 27.22 6.43 -49.02
CA VAL A 252 28.19 5.70 -48.18
C VAL A 252 27.56 5.36 -46.81
N ARG A 253 26.91 6.33 -46.19
CA ARG A 253 26.20 6.14 -44.92
C ARG A 253 25.08 5.09 -45.04
N ASP A 254 24.27 5.17 -46.11
CA ASP A 254 23.14 4.27 -46.30
C ASP A 254 23.61 2.85 -46.61
N SER A 255 24.69 2.69 -47.39
CA SER A 255 25.35 1.41 -47.65
C SER A 255 25.92 0.80 -46.34
N TRP A 256 26.57 1.65 -45.54
CA TRP A 256 27.07 1.23 -44.22
C TRP A 256 25.94 0.73 -43.29
N ASN A 257 24.87 1.50 -43.18
CA ASN A 257 23.73 1.14 -42.36
C ASN A 257 23.03 -0.14 -42.87
N ALA A 258 22.93 -0.35 -44.15
CA ALA A 258 22.36 -1.57 -44.73
C ALA A 258 23.22 -2.81 -44.47
N ALA A 259 24.54 -2.65 -44.44
CA ALA A 259 25.49 -3.76 -44.22
C ALA A 259 25.70 -4.13 -42.75
N PHE A 260 25.71 -3.13 -41.86
CA PHE A 260 26.10 -3.27 -40.45
C PHE A 260 25.04 -2.82 -39.47
N GLY A 261 24.00 -2.09 -39.89
CA GLY A 261 22.88 -1.72 -39.04
C GLY A 261 21.90 -2.86 -38.84
N GLY A 262 21.21 -2.82 -37.68
CA GLY A 262 20.19 -3.79 -37.29
C GLY A 262 20.71 -5.02 -36.54
N SER A 263 19.86 -5.62 -35.70
CA SER A 263 20.21 -6.76 -34.85
C SER A 263 20.65 -8.01 -35.64
N GLY A 264 20.17 -8.19 -36.88
CA GLY A 264 20.56 -9.30 -37.74
C GLY A 264 21.99 -9.18 -38.32
N ASN A 265 22.61 -8.00 -38.24
CA ASN A 265 23.95 -7.71 -38.75
C ASN A 265 24.99 -7.53 -37.62
N ALA A 266 24.59 -7.79 -36.37
CA ALA A 266 25.49 -7.70 -35.23
C ALA A 266 26.70 -8.63 -35.40
N ASN A 267 27.88 -8.15 -35.00
CA ASN A 267 29.16 -8.87 -35.07
C ASN A 267 29.69 -9.22 -36.47
N LYS A 268 29.20 -8.59 -37.54
CA LYS A 268 29.80 -8.72 -38.89
C LYS A 268 31.10 -7.97 -38.93
N VAL A 269 32.08 -8.59 -39.63
CA VAL A 269 33.37 -7.95 -39.88
C VAL A 269 33.20 -6.88 -40.99
N ALA A 270 33.58 -5.64 -40.67
CA ALA A 270 33.62 -4.55 -41.64
C ALA A 270 34.96 -4.54 -42.36
N VAL A 271 34.93 -4.51 -43.68
CA VAL A 271 36.13 -4.27 -44.51
C VAL A 271 36.04 -2.84 -45.04
N LEU A 272 37.02 -2.03 -44.64
CA LEU A 272 37.12 -0.61 -45.05
C LEU A 272 38.12 -0.49 -46.17
N GLU A 273 37.70 0.06 -47.31
CA GLU A 273 38.51 0.27 -48.50
C GLU A 273 39.08 1.71 -48.54
N GLU A 274 40.01 1.95 -49.43
CA GLU A 274 40.58 3.27 -49.77
C GLU A 274 41.08 4.09 -48.56
N GLY A 275 41.55 3.43 -47.53
CA GLY A 275 42.09 4.11 -46.34
C GLY A 275 41.03 4.70 -45.38
N MET A 276 39.76 4.33 -45.55
CA MET A 276 38.71 4.69 -44.62
C MET A 276 39.02 4.18 -43.21
N LYS A 277 38.63 4.98 -42.23
CA LYS A 277 38.69 4.60 -40.81
C LYS A 277 37.32 4.79 -40.15
N TYR A 278 37.02 3.91 -39.23
CA TYR A 278 35.83 4.04 -38.39
C TYR A 278 36.27 4.44 -36.99
N THR A 279 35.79 5.59 -36.53
CA THR A 279 36.06 6.09 -35.19
C THR A 279 34.74 6.14 -34.42
N PRO A 280 34.55 5.31 -33.38
CA PRO A 280 33.33 5.35 -32.53
C PRO A 280 33.30 6.67 -31.76
N ILE A 281 32.14 7.35 -31.77
CA ILE A 281 31.90 8.61 -31.05
C ILE A 281 30.86 8.48 -29.94
N SER A 282 30.14 7.38 -29.88
CA SER A 282 29.19 7.13 -28.84
C SER A 282 29.81 6.34 -27.69
N ILE A 283 29.32 6.60 -26.49
CA ILE A 283 29.69 5.88 -25.27
C ILE A 283 29.02 4.49 -25.35
N SER A 284 29.80 3.43 -25.08
CA SER A 284 29.21 2.08 -24.99
C SER A 284 28.29 1.98 -23.77
N PRO A 285 27.29 1.08 -23.76
CA PRO A 285 26.44 0.85 -22.59
C PRO A 285 27.21 0.51 -21.31
N GLU A 286 28.35 -0.18 -21.43
CA GLU A 286 29.23 -0.50 -20.30
C GLU A 286 29.89 0.77 -19.74
N GLN A 287 30.40 1.64 -20.63
CA GLN A 287 30.98 2.93 -20.23
C GLN A 287 29.94 3.87 -19.61
N ALA A 288 28.68 3.76 -20.04
CA ALA A 288 27.57 4.53 -19.48
C ALA A 288 27.01 3.94 -18.18
N GLN A 289 27.58 2.85 -17.65
CA GLN A 289 27.02 2.12 -16.47
C GLN A 289 25.52 1.84 -16.64
N PHE A 290 25.13 1.43 -17.82
CA PHE A 290 23.72 1.33 -18.24
C PHE A 290 22.91 0.40 -17.35
N LEU A 291 23.46 -0.76 -16.97
CA LEU A 291 22.77 -1.73 -16.11
C LEU A 291 22.57 -1.20 -14.69
N GLU A 292 23.58 -0.53 -14.13
CA GLU A 292 23.50 0.07 -12.81
C GLU A 292 22.47 1.20 -12.79
N THR A 293 22.44 2.03 -13.83
CA THR A 293 21.43 3.09 -13.98
C THR A 293 20.03 2.52 -14.05
N ARG A 294 19.80 1.43 -14.79
CA ARG A 294 18.48 0.78 -14.85
C ARG A 294 18.05 0.22 -13.50
N LYS A 295 18.95 -0.43 -12.76
CA LYS A 295 18.66 -0.90 -11.40
C LYS A 295 18.30 0.24 -10.47
N PHE A 296 19.10 1.32 -10.48
CA PHE A 296 18.81 2.50 -9.68
C PHE A 296 17.42 3.09 -9.98
N GLN A 297 17.01 3.14 -11.26
CA GLN A 297 15.67 3.62 -11.64
C GLN A 297 14.56 2.72 -11.13
N ILE A 298 14.75 1.40 -11.11
CA ILE A 298 13.79 0.45 -10.53
C ILE A 298 13.65 0.71 -9.02
N ASP A 299 14.76 0.88 -8.32
CA ASP A 299 14.77 1.18 -6.88
C ASP A 299 14.10 2.52 -6.57
N GLU A 300 14.32 3.56 -7.39
CA GLU A 300 13.64 4.85 -7.22
C GLU A 300 12.13 4.73 -7.38
N ILE A 301 11.67 4.00 -8.40
CA ILE A 301 10.24 3.76 -8.63
C ILE A 301 9.65 2.96 -7.45
N ALA A 302 10.32 1.89 -7.03
CA ALA A 302 9.90 1.09 -5.88
C ALA A 302 9.79 1.94 -4.59
N ARG A 303 10.72 2.86 -4.37
CA ARG A 303 10.73 3.80 -3.23
C ARG A 303 9.55 4.75 -3.25
N ILE A 304 9.17 5.27 -4.42
CA ILE A 304 8.01 6.16 -4.58
C ILE A 304 6.72 5.47 -4.14
N PHE A 305 6.54 4.21 -4.55
CA PHE A 305 5.38 3.40 -4.18
C PHE A 305 5.53 2.70 -2.82
N ARG A 306 6.68 2.82 -2.15
CA ARG A 306 7.03 2.12 -0.91
C ARG A 306 6.93 0.60 -1.03
N VAL A 307 7.21 0.07 -2.21
CA VAL A 307 7.28 -1.38 -2.44
C VAL A 307 8.69 -1.86 -2.16
N PRO A 308 8.91 -2.88 -1.33
CA PRO A 308 10.22 -3.43 -1.08
C PRO A 308 10.87 -3.95 -2.38
N PRO A 309 12.17 -3.71 -2.62
CA PRO A 309 12.84 -4.09 -3.87
C PRO A 309 12.73 -5.57 -4.22
N HIS A 310 12.75 -6.48 -3.25
CA HIS A 310 12.60 -7.90 -3.49
C HIS A 310 11.25 -8.27 -4.15
N MET A 311 10.18 -7.52 -3.89
CA MET A 311 8.86 -7.76 -4.49
C MET A 311 8.81 -7.35 -5.97
N VAL A 312 9.68 -6.44 -6.41
CA VAL A 312 9.84 -6.05 -7.82
C VAL A 312 10.99 -6.79 -8.52
N GLY A 313 11.55 -7.82 -7.87
CA GLY A 313 12.54 -8.72 -8.46
C GLY A 313 14.01 -8.36 -8.20
N ASP A 314 14.31 -7.37 -7.36
CA ASP A 314 15.69 -7.09 -6.93
C ASP A 314 16.00 -7.85 -5.63
N LEU A 315 16.77 -8.93 -5.79
CA LEU A 315 17.19 -9.82 -4.68
C LEU A 315 18.64 -9.60 -4.24
N GLU A 316 19.38 -8.65 -4.81
CA GLU A 316 20.83 -8.51 -4.56
C GLU A 316 21.19 -8.28 -3.09
N LYS A 317 20.31 -7.62 -2.34
CA LYS A 317 20.52 -7.30 -0.91
C LYS A 317 19.63 -8.12 0.01
N SER A 318 18.99 -9.17 -0.50
CA SER A 318 17.97 -9.92 0.23
C SER A 318 18.52 -11.22 0.75
N SER A 319 18.54 -11.44 2.08
CA SER A 319 18.66 -12.74 2.74
C SER A 319 17.27 -13.22 3.16
N PHE A 320 17.08 -14.53 3.40
CA PHE A 320 15.77 -15.07 3.80
C PHE A 320 15.19 -14.38 5.05
N SER A 321 16.00 -14.12 6.07
CA SER A 321 15.56 -13.42 7.28
C SER A 321 15.17 -11.95 7.02
N ASN A 322 15.83 -11.29 6.07
CA ASN A 322 15.49 -9.92 5.69
C ASN A 322 14.19 -9.84 4.88
N ILE A 323 13.89 -10.85 4.06
CA ILE A 323 12.66 -10.90 3.25
C ILE A 323 11.42 -10.99 4.16
N GLU A 324 11.47 -11.84 5.19
CA GLU A 324 10.36 -11.96 6.15
C GLU A 324 10.12 -10.63 6.88
N GLN A 325 11.18 -10.02 7.41
CA GLN A 325 11.11 -8.72 8.07
C GLN A 325 10.57 -7.64 7.12
N GLN A 326 11.06 -7.57 5.88
CA GLN A 326 10.60 -6.62 4.88
C GLN A 326 9.12 -6.86 4.50
N SER A 327 8.64 -8.10 4.51
CA SER A 327 7.23 -8.42 4.27
C SER A 327 6.33 -7.87 5.38
N LEU A 328 6.74 -8.00 6.64
CA LEU A 328 6.04 -7.40 7.79
C LEU A 328 6.06 -5.86 7.73
N GLU A 329 7.20 -5.29 7.37
CA GLU A 329 7.34 -3.84 7.17
C GLU A 329 6.47 -3.32 6.02
N PHE A 330 6.33 -4.08 4.94
CA PHE A 330 5.42 -3.76 3.85
C PHE A 330 3.97 -3.65 4.32
N VAL A 331 3.50 -4.59 5.14
CA VAL A 331 2.16 -4.51 5.72
C VAL A 331 2.03 -3.27 6.60
N LYS A 332 2.96 -3.07 7.53
CA LYS A 332 2.89 -2.02 8.55
C LYS A 332 3.07 -0.61 7.99
N TYR A 333 4.03 -0.41 7.09
CA TYR A 333 4.40 0.94 6.63
C TYR A 333 3.84 1.30 5.25
N THR A 334 3.48 0.31 4.44
CA THR A 334 2.95 0.55 3.10
C THR A 334 1.45 0.32 3.02
N LEU A 335 0.95 -0.83 3.46
CA LEU A 335 -0.48 -1.16 3.32
C LEU A 335 -1.34 -0.50 4.38
N GLU A 336 -0.93 -0.47 5.66
CA GLU A 336 -1.73 0.07 6.76
C GLU A 336 -2.20 1.53 6.51
N PRO A 337 -1.36 2.47 6.05
CA PRO A 337 -1.82 3.82 5.72
C PRO A 337 -2.92 3.86 4.65
N TRP A 338 -2.86 2.96 3.65
CA TRP A 338 -3.91 2.83 2.64
C TRP A 338 -5.18 2.25 3.23
N ILE A 339 -5.07 1.20 4.02
CA ILE A 339 -6.19 0.56 4.72
C ILE A 339 -6.97 1.58 5.57
N VAL A 340 -6.25 2.36 6.38
CA VAL A 340 -6.87 3.40 7.21
C VAL A 340 -7.61 4.45 6.36
N ARG A 341 -7.03 4.89 5.23
CA ARG A 341 -7.70 5.82 4.31
C ARG A 341 -9.00 5.24 3.75
N TRP A 342 -8.95 3.99 3.34
CA TRP A 342 -10.11 3.28 2.83
C TRP A 342 -11.21 3.15 3.89
N GLU A 343 -10.87 2.65 5.07
CA GLU A 343 -11.80 2.48 6.18
C GLU A 343 -12.49 3.78 6.54
N GLN A 344 -11.72 4.85 6.70
CA GLN A 344 -12.26 6.16 7.06
C GLN A 344 -13.14 6.76 5.94
N ALA A 345 -12.75 6.62 4.68
CA ALA A 345 -13.54 7.10 3.56
C ALA A 345 -14.87 6.34 3.42
N ILE A 346 -14.84 5.02 3.55
CA ILE A 346 -16.02 4.16 3.51
C ILE A 346 -16.97 4.51 4.67
N ASN A 347 -16.47 4.56 5.90
CA ASN A 347 -17.27 4.90 7.07
C ASN A 347 -17.90 6.28 6.93
N ARG A 348 -17.16 7.26 6.39
CA ARG A 348 -17.66 8.62 6.17
C ARG A 348 -18.76 8.69 5.12
N ALA A 349 -18.60 7.98 3.99
CA ALA A 349 -19.46 8.17 2.81
C ALA A 349 -20.65 7.20 2.76
N LEU A 350 -20.50 5.98 3.26
CA LEU A 350 -21.49 4.92 3.08
C LEU A 350 -22.40 4.71 4.31
N LEU A 351 -21.94 5.07 5.51
CA LEU A 351 -22.75 4.99 6.72
C LEU A 351 -23.44 6.32 7.00
N SER A 352 -24.72 6.27 7.36
CA SER A 352 -25.45 7.42 7.89
C SER A 352 -24.94 7.83 9.27
N GLU A 353 -25.25 9.04 9.74
CA GLU A 353 -24.81 9.52 11.07
C GLU A 353 -25.28 8.61 12.22
N LYS A 354 -26.47 8.01 12.09
CA LYS A 354 -26.99 7.05 13.08
C LYS A 354 -26.24 5.71 13.02
N GLU A 355 -25.91 5.25 11.81
CA GLU A 355 -25.20 3.98 11.66
C GLU A 355 -23.76 4.07 12.16
N LYS A 356 -23.10 5.24 12.05
CA LYS A 356 -21.74 5.47 12.57
C LYS A 356 -21.60 5.27 14.08
N GLU A 357 -22.70 5.38 14.83
CA GLU A 357 -22.70 5.13 16.27
C GLU A 357 -22.62 3.63 16.60
N SER A 358 -23.12 2.79 15.69
CA SER A 358 -23.28 1.35 15.93
C SER A 358 -22.48 0.47 14.99
N TYR A 359 -22.10 0.97 13.80
CA TYR A 359 -21.41 0.20 12.76
C TYR A 359 -20.09 0.84 12.36
N PHE A 360 -19.16 0.00 11.95
CA PHE A 360 -17.90 0.42 11.34
C PHE A 360 -17.37 -0.63 10.37
N VAL A 361 -16.62 -0.16 9.38
CA VAL A 361 -15.98 -1.00 8.39
C VAL A 361 -14.51 -1.22 8.76
N LYS A 362 -14.05 -2.45 8.63
CA LYS A 362 -12.67 -2.83 8.92
C LYS A 362 -12.15 -3.84 7.89
N PHE A 363 -10.91 -3.65 7.45
CA PHE A 363 -10.19 -4.65 6.70
C PHE A 363 -9.61 -5.70 7.65
N ASN A 364 -9.66 -6.95 7.25
CA ASN A 364 -8.96 -8.02 7.96
C ASN A 364 -7.57 -8.21 7.37
N VAL A 365 -6.55 -7.81 8.13
CA VAL A 365 -5.13 -7.93 7.75
C VAL A 365 -4.48 -9.21 8.27
N ASP A 366 -5.20 -10.00 9.08
CA ASP A 366 -4.63 -11.18 9.73
C ASP A 366 -4.00 -12.15 8.73
N GLY A 367 -4.59 -12.27 7.53
CA GLY A 367 -4.06 -13.11 6.45
C GLY A 367 -2.67 -12.71 5.96
N LEU A 368 -2.36 -11.41 5.94
CA LEU A 368 -1.05 -10.89 5.51
C LEU A 368 0.00 -10.93 6.64
N LEU A 369 -0.46 -10.79 7.88
CA LEU A 369 0.41 -10.84 9.07
C LEU A 369 0.67 -12.29 9.52
N ARG A 370 -0.09 -13.24 8.98
CA ARG A 370 0.14 -14.65 9.22
C ARG A 370 1.47 -15.03 8.58
N GLY A 371 2.51 -15.11 9.40
CA GLY A 371 3.82 -15.67 9.03
C GLY A 371 3.70 -17.07 8.43
N ASP A 372 4.79 -17.78 8.37
CA ASP A 372 4.77 -19.18 7.94
C ASP A 372 3.77 -20.01 8.78
N TYR A 373 3.50 -21.21 8.32
CA TYR A 373 2.58 -22.14 8.99
C TYR A 373 2.98 -22.38 10.46
N GLU A 374 4.28 -22.47 10.74
CA GLU A 374 4.81 -22.73 12.07
C GLU A 374 4.54 -21.57 13.03
N SER A 375 4.87 -20.33 12.63
CA SER A 375 4.60 -19.11 13.42
C SER A 375 3.10 -18.94 13.72
N ARG A 376 2.24 -19.25 12.74
CA ARG A 376 0.79 -19.21 12.91
C ARG A 376 0.29 -20.24 13.93
N MET A 377 0.72 -21.50 13.81
CA MET A 377 0.34 -22.57 14.72
C MET A 377 0.83 -22.29 16.14
N ASN A 378 2.03 -21.74 16.30
CA ASN A 378 2.56 -21.31 17.60
C ASN A 378 1.74 -20.16 18.19
N GLY A 379 1.33 -19.22 17.36
CA GLY A 379 0.42 -18.13 17.75
C GLY A 379 -0.93 -18.66 18.26
N TYR A 380 -1.54 -19.62 17.55
CA TYR A 380 -2.79 -20.25 17.99
C TYR A 380 -2.61 -21.07 19.30
N ALA A 381 -1.51 -21.80 19.42
CA ALA A 381 -1.21 -22.53 20.65
C ALA A 381 -1.09 -21.56 21.83
N THR A 382 -0.40 -20.44 21.66
CA THR A 382 -0.25 -19.41 22.68
C THR A 382 -1.62 -18.76 23.02
N ALA A 383 -2.41 -18.40 22.02
CA ALA A 383 -3.72 -17.80 22.19
C ALA A 383 -4.69 -18.75 22.94
N ARG A 384 -4.65 -20.04 22.60
CA ARG A 384 -5.44 -21.09 23.23
C ARG A 384 -5.05 -21.30 24.70
N GLN A 385 -3.74 -21.35 24.99
CA GLN A 385 -3.20 -21.58 26.34
C GLN A 385 -3.46 -20.39 27.26
N ASN A 386 -3.56 -19.17 26.73
CA ASN A 386 -3.81 -17.96 27.51
C ASN A 386 -5.30 -17.54 27.54
N GLY A 387 -6.19 -18.35 26.99
CA GLY A 387 -7.64 -18.10 27.03
C GLY A 387 -8.13 -16.98 26.11
N TRP A 388 -7.35 -16.58 25.09
CA TRP A 388 -7.75 -15.52 24.14
C TRP A 388 -8.62 -16.06 23.01
N MET A 389 -8.47 -17.35 22.66
CA MET A 389 -9.20 -18.00 21.59
C MET A 389 -9.76 -19.35 22.01
N SER A 390 -10.98 -19.62 21.58
CA SER A 390 -11.57 -20.96 21.65
C SER A 390 -11.04 -21.85 20.50
N ALA A 391 -11.33 -23.16 20.56
CA ALA A 391 -11.02 -24.05 19.46
C ALA A 391 -11.79 -23.67 18.20
N ASN A 392 -13.04 -23.23 18.33
CA ASN A 392 -13.88 -22.83 17.21
C ASN A 392 -13.42 -21.50 16.57
N ASP A 393 -12.87 -20.56 17.34
CA ASP A 393 -12.27 -19.34 16.77
C ASP A 393 -11.11 -19.68 15.84
N ILE A 394 -10.23 -20.62 16.26
CA ILE A 394 -9.11 -21.09 15.46
C ILE A 394 -9.60 -21.83 14.22
N ARG A 395 -10.60 -22.71 14.38
CA ARG A 395 -11.17 -23.47 13.26
C ARG A 395 -11.86 -22.58 12.23
N GLU A 396 -12.54 -21.52 12.68
CA GLU A 396 -13.13 -20.52 11.79
C GLU A 396 -12.03 -19.79 10.99
N LEU A 397 -10.91 -19.43 11.63
CA LEU A 397 -9.78 -18.80 10.95
C LEU A 397 -9.10 -19.73 9.93
N GLU A 398 -9.09 -21.03 10.16
CA GLU A 398 -8.52 -22.04 9.25
C GLU A 398 -9.58 -22.64 8.30
N ASN A 399 -10.79 -22.10 8.28
CA ASN A 399 -11.91 -22.56 7.45
C ASN A 399 -12.24 -24.06 7.67
N LEU A 400 -12.18 -24.49 8.92
CA LEU A 400 -12.54 -25.84 9.35
C LEU A 400 -13.92 -25.87 9.98
N ASP A 401 -14.62 -27.02 9.91
CA ASP A 401 -15.92 -27.20 10.54
C ASP A 401 -15.86 -26.97 12.06
N ARG A 402 -16.88 -26.31 12.61
CA ARG A 402 -16.97 -26.04 14.05
C ARG A 402 -17.14 -27.32 14.85
N ILE A 403 -16.53 -27.38 16.02
CA ILE A 403 -16.79 -28.42 17.03
C ILE A 403 -18.09 -28.04 17.76
N PRO A 404 -19.03 -28.98 17.97
CA PRO A 404 -20.24 -28.72 18.75
C PRO A 404 -19.94 -28.17 20.13
N ALA A 405 -20.79 -27.26 20.63
CA ALA A 405 -20.62 -26.63 21.93
C ALA A 405 -20.58 -27.66 23.07
N GLU A 406 -21.34 -28.76 22.96
CA GLU A 406 -21.38 -29.89 23.88
C GLU A 406 -20.01 -30.59 24.02
N LEU A 407 -19.19 -30.54 23.00
CA LEU A 407 -17.80 -31.07 22.98
C LEU A 407 -16.77 -30.01 23.39
N GLY A 408 -17.20 -28.82 23.82
CA GLY A 408 -16.32 -27.79 24.30
C GLY A 408 -15.62 -26.96 23.23
N GLY A 409 -16.16 -26.91 22.00
CA GLY A 409 -15.57 -26.14 20.88
C GLY A 409 -15.42 -24.65 21.16
N ASP A 410 -16.36 -24.07 21.91
CA ASP A 410 -16.39 -22.64 22.23
C ASP A 410 -15.77 -22.30 23.62
N LEU A 411 -15.18 -23.28 24.32
CA LEU A 411 -14.54 -23.05 25.62
C LEU A 411 -13.22 -22.29 25.48
N TYR A 412 -13.09 -21.22 26.25
CA TYR A 412 -11.85 -20.51 26.51
C TYR A 412 -11.10 -21.18 27.62
N LEU A 413 -9.93 -21.75 27.36
CA LEU A 413 -9.13 -22.50 28.35
C LEU A 413 -7.88 -21.72 28.69
N ILE A 414 -7.50 -21.73 29.95
CA ILE A 414 -6.23 -21.19 30.43
C ILE A 414 -5.38 -22.33 31.01
N ASN A 415 -4.07 -22.14 30.98
CA ASN A 415 -3.15 -23.07 31.63
C ASN A 415 -3.34 -22.94 33.17
N GLY A 416 -3.71 -24.03 33.83
CA GLY A 416 -4.00 -24.07 35.26
C GLY A 416 -2.81 -23.78 36.19
N ASN A 417 -1.60 -23.68 35.64
CA ASN A 417 -0.39 -23.31 36.39
C ASN A 417 -0.25 -21.79 36.63
N MET A 418 -1.16 -20.96 36.09
CA MET A 418 -1.20 -19.54 36.41
C MET A 418 -2.10 -19.25 37.62
N THR A 419 -1.51 -18.72 38.67
CA THR A 419 -2.20 -18.24 39.88
C THR A 419 -2.27 -16.72 39.87
N LYS A 420 -3.30 -16.14 40.49
CA LYS A 420 -3.37 -14.69 40.67
C LYS A 420 -2.17 -14.24 41.50
N LEU A 421 -1.62 -13.08 41.22
CA LEU A 421 -0.46 -12.53 41.93
C LEU A 421 -0.68 -12.41 43.45
N GLN A 422 -1.91 -12.11 43.85
CA GLN A 422 -2.30 -12.05 45.31
C GLN A 422 -2.34 -13.43 45.98
N ASP A 423 -2.41 -14.51 45.19
CA ASP A 423 -2.43 -15.90 45.67
C ASP A 423 -1.06 -16.58 45.45
N ALA A 424 -0.08 -15.82 44.93
CA ALA A 424 1.30 -16.29 44.75
C ALA A 424 1.94 -16.49 46.12
N GLY A 425 2.26 -17.71 46.44
CA GLY A 425 2.82 -18.08 47.77
C GLY A 425 1.92 -18.96 48.63
N ILE A 426 0.62 -19.08 48.30
CA ILE A 426 -0.31 -19.99 49.04
C ILE A 426 0.13 -21.45 48.88
N PHE A 427 0.80 -21.78 47.79
CA PHE A 427 1.32 -23.15 47.55
C PHE A 427 2.73 -23.37 48.10
N ALA A 428 3.51 -22.32 48.34
CA ALA A 428 4.85 -22.41 48.91
C ALA A 428 4.81 -22.74 50.44
N GLY A 429 3.67 -22.45 51.13
CA GLY A 429 3.51 -22.75 52.52
C GLY A 429 2.93 -24.14 52.84
N LYS A 430 2.49 -24.91 51.83
CA LYS A 430 1.93 -26.25 52.03
C LYS A 430 2.96 -27.38 51.97
N GLU A 431 4.09 -27.16 51.31
CA GLU A 431 5.14 -28.18 51.26
C GLU A 431 5.97 -28.28 52.54
N GLU A 432 6.05 -27.21 53.38
CA GLU A 432 6.81 -27.25 54.62
C GLU A 432 6.00 -27.90 55.79
N THR A 433 4.67 -27.92 55.75
CA THR A 433 3.84 -28.49 56.80
C THR A 433 3.57 -29.98 56.63
N GLU A 434 3.66 -30.54 55.41
CA GLU A 434 3.55 -32.00 55.19
C GLU A 434 4.86 -32.73 55.47
N ASN A 435 6.02 -32.07 55.40
CA ASN A 435 7.31 -32.66 55.74
C ASN A 435 7.64 -32.65 57.23
N GLU A 436 7.02 -31.79 58.07
CA GLU A 436 7.21 -31.80 59.52
C GLU A 436 6.33 -32.84 60.24
N GLU A 437 5.15 -33.18 59.71
CA GLU A 437 4.28 -34.22 60.31
C GLU A 437 4.74 -35.67 60.06
N VAL A 438 5.59 -35.89 59.05
CA VAL A 438 6.13 -37.23 58.72
C VAL A 438 7.39 -37.57 59.54
N LEU A 439 8.05 -36.61 60.19
CA LEU A 439 9.27 -36.79 60.96
C LEU A 439 9.04 -37.03 62.48
N GLU A 440 7.80 -36.82 63.02
CA GLU A 440 7.50 -37.05 64.45
C GLU A 440 6.90 -38.44 64.77
N LEU A 441 6.70 -39.31 63.78
CA LEU A 441 6.05 -40.65 64.09
C LEU A 441 6.99 -41.83 64.09
N ASP A 442 8.35 -41.68 63.96
CA ASP A 442 9.27 -42.80 63.84
C ASP A 442 10.37 -42.88 64.92
N GLU A 443 10.17 -42.25 66.13
CA GLU A 443 11.01 -42.45 67.31
C GLU A 443 10.27 -43.16 68.46
N SER A 444 9.73 -44.35 68.23
CA SER A 444 9.46 -45.25 69.30
C SER A 444 9.43 -46.68 68.85
N GLY A 445 10.53 -47.34 69.07
CA GLY A 445 10.47 -48.81 69.28
C GLY A 445 11.40 -49.66 68.41
N SER A 446 12.44 -50.03 69.08
CA SER A 446 12.91 -51.39 69.29
C SER A 446 14.22 -51.76 68.63
N ASN A 447 15.18 -51.96 69.53
CA ASN A 447 16.43 -52.73 69.45
C ASN A 447 16.24 -54.08 68.76
N GLY A 448 17.28 -54.51 68.00
CA GLY A 448 17.44 -55.91 67.63
C GLY A 448 18.49 -56.09 66.54
N ASP A 449 19.69 -56.19 66.98
CA ASP A 449 20.80 -57.13 66.68
C ASP A 449 20.81 -57.83 65.26
N GLY A 450 21.99 -57.81 64.65
CA GLY A 450 22.40 -58.94 63.81
C GLY A 450 23.06 -58.65 62.45
N THR A 451 24.38 -58.44 62.52
CA THR A 451 25.43 -59.00 61.62
C THR A 451 25.13 -59.30 60.14
N GLY A 452 26.07 -58.85 59.31
CA GLY A 452 26.49 -59.63 58.17
C GLY A 452 26.75 -58.88 56.85
N ALA A 453 27.97 -58.51 56.72
CA ALA A 453 28.89 -58.68 55.58
C ALA A 453 28.40 -58.45 54.13
N ALA A 454 29.18 -57.61 53.52
CA ALA A 454 29.99 -57.84 52.30
C ALA A 454 29.38 -57.53 50.91
N ASP A 455 30.05 -56.61 50.36
CA ASP A 455 30.70 -56.59 49.00
C ASP A 455 29.86 -56.53 47.73
N SER A 456 30.15 -55.51 47.00
CA SER A 456 30.97 -55.43 45.78
C SER A 456 30.35 -54.71 44.57
N HIS A 457 31.17 -53.81 44.10
CA HIS A 457 31.45 -53.45 42.69
C HIS A 457 30.27 -52.86 41.82
N ALA A 458 30.41 -51.61 41.52
CA ALA A 458 31.10 -50.97 40.38
C ALA A 458 30.51 -51.39 39.02
N GLU A 459 30.01 -50.48 38.27
CA GLU A 459 30.70 -49.98 37.06
C GLU A 459 29.87 -48.93 36.29
N ARG A 460 30.61 -47.94 35.87
CA ARG A 460 30.21 -46.86 34.97
C ARG A 460 29.97 -47.47 33.55
N HIS A 461 29.08 -46.86 32.77
CA HIS A 461 29.37 -46.64 31.37
C HIS A 461 28.68 -45.36 30.82
N ASN A 462 29.59 -44.49 30.52
CA ASN A 462 29.44 -43.29 29.68
C ASN A 462 29.42 -43.76 28.20
N ARG A 463 28.48 -43.29 27.39
CA ARG A 463 28.67 -43.20 25.92
C ARG A 463 28.05 -41.97 25.34
N ARG A 464 28.95 -41.07 24.97
CA ARG A 464 28.77 -40.10 23.89
C ARG A 464 28.66 -40.84 22.56
N GLY A 465 27.85 -40.37 21.67
CA GLY A 465 27.82 -40.73 20.25
C GLY A 465 27.24 -39.63 19.42
N LYS A 466 28.11 -38.91 18.75
CA LYS A 466 27.91 -37.93 17.69
C LYS A 466 27.49 -38.61 16.37
N LEU A 467 26.99 -37.73 15.44
CA LEU A 467 26.96 -37.87 13.97
C LEU A 467 25.60 -38.43 13.43
N VAL A 468 24.95 -37.83 12.47
CA VAL A 468 25.32 -36.97 11.31
C VAL A 468 24.27 -35.89 11.15
#